data_6f708d80301447e3a902b87a893ea0d7
#
_entry.id   6f708d80301447e3a902b87a893ea0d7
#
_cell.length_a   1.000
_cell.length_b   1.000
_cell.length_c   1.000
_cell.angle_alpha   90.00
_cell.angle_beta   90.00
_cell.angle_gamma   90.00
#
_symmetry.space_group_name_H-M   'P 1'
#
loop_
_entity.id
_entity.type
_entity.pdbx_description
1 polymer ?
#
loop_
_entity_poly.entity_id
_entity_poly.type
_entity_poly.pdbx_seq_one_letter_code
_entity_poly.pdbx_strand_id
1 'polypeptide(L)'
;VVHVPEKFTHLAPPEYQENGTSDRLVSFIDLPATLLSITGIKPPANFHGHAFMGPYDAGSQPYLYGLRGRMDERYDLIRCVRDERYIYNRNYMPHKILGQ
;
A
#
# COMPACT_ATOMS: atom_id res chain seq x y z
N VAL A 1 -0.22 10.17 4.42
CA VAL A 1 0.68 10.91 5.33
C VAL A 1 0.84 10.09 6.59
N VAL A 2 2.09 9.93 7.06
CA VAL A 2 2.44 9.26 8.32
C VAL A 2 3.20 10.27 9.18
N HIS A 3 2.78 10.38 10.43
CA HIS A 3 3.52 11.13 11.44
C HIS A 3 3.88 10.19 12.59
N VAL A 4 5.15 10.13 12.94
CA VAL A 4 5.66 9.32 14.05
C VAL A 4 6.13 10.26 15.18
N PRO A 5 5.42 10.28 16.32
CA PRO A 5 5.85 11.05 17.47
C PRO A 5 7.24 10.64 17.94
N GLU A 6 8.00 11.57 18.50
CA GLU A 6 9.39 11.38 18.91
C GLU A 6 9.59 10.15 19.79
N LYS A 7 8.70 9.91 20.75
CA LYS A 7 8.75 8.73 21.65
C LYS A 7 8.59 7.37 20.94
N PHE A 8 8.12 7.38 19.68
CA PHE A 8 7.89 6.17 18.86
C PHE A 8 8.80 6.07 17.66
N THR A 9 9.85 6.87 17.58
CA THR A 9 10.79 6.89 16.45
C THR A 9 11.40 5.52 16.15
N HIS A 10 11.54 4.68 17.17
CA HIS A 10 12.02 3.31 17.02
C HIS A 10 11.10 2.39 16.19
N LEU A 11 9.84 2.79 15.97
CA LEU A 11 8.87 2.07 15.14
C LEU A 11 8.82 2.61 13.70
N ALA A 12 9.47 3.75 13.44
CA ALA A 12 9.50 4.35 12.11
C ALA A 12 10.31 3.49 11.13
N PRO A 13 9.95 3.48 9.84
CA PRO A 13 10.80 2.86 8.83
C PRO A 13 12.14 3.60 8.71
N PRO A 14 13.22 2.92 8.25
CA PRO A 14 14.56 3.51 8.19
C PRO A 14 14.67 4.81 7.38
N GLU A 15 13.83 4.95 6.36
CA GLU A 15 13.77 6.13 5.49
C GLU A 15 12.93 7.29 6.05
N TYR A 16 12.34 7.12 7.23
CA TYR A 16 11.47 8.16 7.81
C TYR A 16 12.25 9.43 8.15
N GLN A 17 11.76 10.54 7.65
CA GLN A 17 12.22 11.89 8.02
C GLN A 17 11.01 12.76 8.30
N GLU A 18 11.05 13.54 9.37
CA GLU A 18 10.02 14.52 9.67
C GLU A 18 9.94 15.57 8.55
N ASN A 19 8.72 15.82 8.05
CA ASN A 19 8.45 16.68 6.89
C ASN A 19 9.12 16.23 5.58
N GLY A 20 9.64 15.00 5.53
CA GLY A 20 10.21 14.40 4.33
C GLY A 20 9.19 13.70 3.47
N THR A 21 9.66 13.18 2.33
CA THR A 21 8.92 12.30 1.42
C THR A 21 9.65 10.99 1.28
N SER A 22 8.90 9.91 1.07
CA SER A 22 9.45 8.58 0.77
C SER A 22 8.83 8.07 -0.53
N ASP A 23 9.66 7.50 -1.38
CA ASP A 23 9.24 6.83 -2.62
C ASP A 23 8.83 5.38 -2.39
N ARG A 24 8.83 4.92 -1.14
CA ARG A 24 8.42 3.57 -0.79
C ARG A 24 6.99 3.30 -1.24
N LEU A 25 6.82 2.21 -1.95
CA LEU A 25 5.52 1.75 -2.39
C LEU A 25 4.75 1.13 -1.22
N VAL A 26 3.57 1.70 -0.93
CA VAL A 26 2.69 1.24 0.14
C VAL A 26 1.26 1.14 -0.36
N SER A 27 0.59 0.06 -0.03
CA SER A 27 -0.81 -0.19 -0.37
C SER A 27 -1.70 -0.23 0.88
N PHE A 28 -3.00 -0.03 0.72
CA PHE A 28 -3.96 -0.17 1.83
C PHE A 28 -3.98 -1.58 2.43
N ILE A 29 -3.67 -2.62 1.65
CA ILE A 29 -3.58 -3.99 2.16
C ILE A 29 -2.41 -4.18 3.14
N ASP A 30 -1.46 -3.26 3.17
CA ASP A 30 -0.31 -3.29 4.07
C ASP A 30 -0.66 -2.76 5.48
N LEU A 31 -1.76 -2.02 5.62
CA LEU A 31 -2.15 -1.39 6.89
C LEU A 31 -2.40 -2.41 8.01
N PRO A 32 -3.15 -3.51 7.82
CA PRO A 32 -3.35 -4.50 8.88
C PRO A 32 -2.05 -5.15 9.35
N ALA A 33 -1.17 -5.51 8.42
CA ALA A 33 0.14 -6.08 8.75
C ALA A 33 1.02 -5.08 9.52
N THR A 34 0.99 -3.80 9.09
CA THR A 34 1.73 -2.71 9.75
C THR A 34 1.20 -2.45 11.16
N LEU A 35 -0.12 -2.46 11.36
CA LEU A 35 -0.71 -2.28 12.68
C LEU A 35 -0.26 -3.37 13.66
N LEU A 36 -0.27 -4.63 13.24
CA LEU A 36 0.25 -5.73 14.05
C LEU A 36 1.73 -5.55 14.34
N SER A 37 2.52 -5.19 13.34
CA SER A 37 3.96 -4.94 13.51
C SER A 37 4.24 -3.85 14.55
N ILE A 38 3.51 -2.72 14.50
CA ILE A 38 3.66 -1.62 15.46
C ILE A 38 3.35 -2.08 16.90
N THR A 39 2.39 -2.97 17.06
CA THR A 39 2.04 -3.54 18.38
C THR A 39 2.97 -4.69 18.81
N GLY A 40 4.00 -5.02 18.03
CA GLY A 40 4.95 -6.10 18.33
C GLY A 40 4.43 -7.50 18.01
N ILE A 41 3.31 -7.61 17.31
CA ILE A 41 2.71 -8.88 16.91
C ILE A 41 3.17 -9.21 15.48
N LYS A 42 3.72 -10.41 15.30
CA LYS A 42 4.12 -10.88 13.97
C LYS A 42 2.88 -11.06 13.08
N PRO A 43 2.83 -10.42 11.92
CA PRO A 43 1.74 -10.61 10.98
C PRO A 43 1.61 -12.08 10.55
N PRO A 44 0.39 -12.64 10.48
CA PRO A 44 0.17 -14.00 10.00
C PRO A 44 0.64 -14.18 8.55
N ALA A 45 1.13 -15.39 8.23
CA ALA A 45 1.67 -15.69 6.90
C ALA A 45 0.62 -15.64 5.76
N ASN A 46 -0.66 -15.71 6.10
CA ASN A 46 -1.76 -15.59 5.14
C ASN A 46 -2.19 -14.15 4.83
N PHE A 47 -1.53 -13.15 5.42
CA PHE A 47 -1.75 -11.76 5.04
C PHE A 47 -1.11 -11.49 3.68
N HIS A 48 -1.86 -10.84 2.79
CA HIS A 48 -1.36 -10.41 1.48
C HIS A 48 -0.53 -9.12 1.55
N GLY A 49 -0.77 -8.30 2.57
CA GLY A 49 -0.03 -7.06 2.80
C GLY A 49 1.27 -7.28 3.57
N HIS A 50 2.18 -6.32 3.43
CA HIS A 50 3.49 -6.31 4.04
C HIS A 50 3.63 -5.13 4.99
N ALA A 51 4.08 -5.38 6.21
CA ALA A 51 4.30 -4.31 7.16
C ALA A 51 5.40 -3.35 6.65
N PHE A 52 5.16 -2.05 6.77
CA PHE A 52 6.12 -1.00 6.40
C PHE A 52 6.61 -0.17 7.59
N MET A 53 6.25 -0.56 8.80
CA MET A 53 6.70 0.03 10.06
C MET A 53 6.80 -1.03 11.15
N GLY A 54 7.58 -0.74 12.20
CA GLY A 54 7.73 -1.60 13.36
C GLY A 54 8.74 -2.74 13.17
N PRO A 55 8.85 -3.64 14.16
CA PRO A 55 9.89 -4.69 14.17
C PRO A 55 9.73 -5.75 13.05
N TYR A 56 8.56 -5.83 12.42
CA TYR A 56 8.28 -6.75 11.31
C TYR A 56 8.19 -6.06 9.96
N ASP A 57 8.84 -4.91 9.81
CA ASP A 57 8.97 -4.23 8.53
C ASP A 57 9.56 -5.18 7.48
N ALA A 58 8.82 -5.37 6.38
CA ALA A 58 9.18 -6.32 5.32
C ALA A 58 10.05 -5.70 4.22
N GLY A 59 10.47 -4.44 4.39
CA GLY A 59 11.23 -3.70 3.37
C GLY A 59 10.37 -3.19 2.22
N SER A 60 11.02 -2.56 1.25
CA SER A 60 10.35 -2.01 0.07
C SER A 60 9.89 -3.12 -0.87
N GLN A 61 8.68 -3.01 -1.38
CA GLN A 61 8.14 -3.91 -2.39
C GLN A 61 8.43 -3.33 -3.79
N PRO A 62 8.83 -4.16 -4.78
CA PRO A 62 9.17 -3.67 -6.12
C PRO A 62 7.95 -3.22 -6.92
N TYR A 63 6.78 -3.76 -6.61
CA TYR A 63 5.55 -3.45 -7.32
C TYR A 63 4.36 -3.34 -6.39
N LEU A 64 3.43 -2.45 -6.76
CA LEU A 64 2.06 -2.43 -6.23
C LEU A 64 1.08 -2.86 -7.31
N TYR A 65 0.04 -3.57 -6.89
CA TYR A 65 -1.05 -4.00 -7.75
C TYR A 65 -2.35 -3.38 -7.29
N GLY A 66 -3.13 -2.90 -8.23
CA GLY A 66 -4.45 -2.34 -7.97
C GLY A 66 -5.50 -2.96 -8.89
N LEU A 67 -6.72 -2.97 -8.40
CA LEU A 67 -7.85 -3.47 -9.18
C LEU A 67 -9.09 -2.63 -8.90
N ARG A 68 -9.90 -2.48 -9.92
CA ARG A 68 -11.27 -2.03 -9.81
C ARG A 68 -12.15 -2.99 -10.60
N GLY A 69 -13.03 -3.71 -9.92
CA GLY A 69 -13.93 -4.68 -10.54
C GLY A 69 -15.37 -4.18 -10.63
N ARG A 70 -15.73 -3.23 -9.78
CA ARG A 70 -17.07 -2.65 -9.72
C ARG A 70 -17.01 -1.28 -9.08
N MET A 71 -17.87 -0.39 -9.53
CA MET A 71 -18.13 0.88 -8.88
C MET A 71 -19.63 1.09 -8.86
N ASP A 72 -20.21 1.20 -7.66
CA ASP A 72 -21.65 1.18 -7.42
C ASP A 72 -22.33 -0.04 -8.09
N GLU A 73 -23.32 0.18 -8.92
CA GLU A 73 -24.04 -0.88 -9.63
C GLU A 73 -23.39 -1.31 -10.94
N ARG A 74 -22.29 -0.65 -11.36
CA ARG A 74 -21.67 -0.88 -12.66
C ARG A 74 -20.41 -1.72 -12.54
N TYR A 75 -20.33 -2.74 -13.39
CA TYR A 75 -19.09 -3.49 -13.57
C TYR A 75 -18.06 -2.65 -14.32
N ASP A 76 -16.85 -2.64 -13.79
CA ASP A 76 -15.68 -2.03 -14.38
C ASP A 76 -14.48 -2.96 -14.12
N LEU A 77 -13.66 -3.17 -15.13
CA LEU A 77 -12.56 -4.11 -15.05
C LEU A 77 -11.26 -3.39 -15.39
N ILE A 78 -10.69 -2.75 -14.37
CA ILE A 78 -9.37 -2.13 -14.47
C ILE A 78 -8.40 -2.89 -13.59
N ARG A 79 -7.20 -3.09 -14.10
CA ARG A 79 -6.04 -3.59 -13.37
C ARG A 79 -4.92 -2.59 -13.51
N CYS A 80 -4.18 -2.35 -12.44
CA CYS A 80 -2.98 -1.55 -12.51
C CYS A 80 -1.80 -2.25 -11.84
N VAL A 81 -0.63 -1.94 -12.34
CA VAL A 81 0.64 -2.22 -11.69
C VAL A 81 1.46 -0.94 -11.66
N ARG A 82 2.12 -0.70 -10.54
CA ARG A 82 2.98 0.44 -10.32
C ARG A 82 4.32 -0.02 -9.79
N ASP A 83 5.38 0.53 -10.34
CA ASP A 83 6.72 0.52 -9.75
C ASP A 83 7.08 1.91 -9.20
N GLU A 84 8.33 2.14 -8.85
CA GLU A 84 8.80 3.42 -8.32
C GLU A 84 8.64 4.59 -9.32
N ARG A 85 8.63 4.30 -10.61
CA ARG A 85 8.67 5.30 -11.68
C ARG A 85 7.43 5.34 -12.55
N TYR A 86 6.82 4.18 -12.81
CA TYR A 86 5.73 4.03 -13.78
C TYR A 86 4.48 3.45 -13.15
N ILE A 87 3.33 3.82 -13.69
CA ILE A 87 2.06 3.18 -13.45
C ILE A 87 1.47 2.74 -14.80
N TYR A 88 1.11 1.48 -14.90
CA TYR A 88 0.41 0.93 -16.05
C TYR A 88 -1.01 0.53 -15.66
N ASN A 89 -1.98 1.09 -16.38
CA ASN A 89 -3.39 0.78 -16.21
C ASN A 89 -3.93 0.06 -17.46
N ARG A 90 -4.58 -1.07 -17.25
CA ARG A 90 -5.28 -1.80 -18.30
C ARG A 90 -6.78 -1.82 -18.03
N ASN A 91 -7.55 -1.23 -18.95
CA ASN A 91 -8.99 -1.30 -18.93
C ASN A 91 -9.44 -2.48 -19.82
N TYR A 92 -10.11 -3.46 -19.20
CA TYR A 92 -10.66 -4.64 -19.90
C TYR A 92 -12.09 -4.41 -20.42
N MET A 93 -12.71 -3.30 -20.06
CA MET A 93 -14.07 -2.92 -20.51
C MET A 93 -14.09 -1.49 -21.07
N PRO A 94 -13.26 -1.17 -22.09
CA PRO A 94 -13.11 0.20 -22.59
C PRO A 94 -14.38 0.77 -23.25
N HIS A 95 -15.32 -0.09 -23.61
CA HIS A 95 -16.61 0.29 -24.18
C HIS A 95 -17.60 0.80 -23.13
N LYS A 96 -17.31 0.68 -21.84
CA LYS A 96 -18.12 1.21 -20.76
C LYS A 96 -17.49 2.49 -20.22
N ILE A 97 -18.22 3.59 -20.33
CA ILE A 97 -17.80 4.89 -19.79
C ILE A 97 -18.27 4.97 -18.34
N LEU A 98 -17.34 5.24 -17.41
CA LEU A 98 -17.68 5.59 -16.04
C LEU A 98 -18.24 7.01 -16.01
N GLY A 99 -19.44 7.19 -15.45
CA GLY A 99 -20.00 8.52 -15.22
C GLY A 99 -21.17 8.89 -16.12
N GLN A 100 -21.79 7.94 -16.82
CA GLN A 100 -23.10 8.12 -17.46
C GLN A 100 -24.16 7.33 -16.72
#